data_d2a503effd4155555153742316b9b134
#
_entry.id   d2a503effd4155555153742316b9b134
#
_cell.length_a   1.000
_cell.length_b   1.000
_cell.length_c   1.000
_cell.angle_alpha   90.00
_cell.angle_beta   90.00
_cell.angle_gamma   90.00
#
_symmetry.space_group_name_H-M   'P 1'
#
loop_
_entity.id
_entity.type
_entity.pdbx_description
1 polymer ?
#
loop_
_entity_poly.entity_id
_entity_poly.type
_entity_poly.pdbx_seq_one_letter_code
_entity_poly.pdbx_strand_id
1 'polypeptide(L)'
;LNTQKGDFYNAKSNIKVGFGVEITGISQLRDPFLDAQYRSQISKLGTTDAHAAGFEQLTPIFDEATMDGVRAAFISLTSSLSTLSTQVGNQEHDTMVRSNMQILLNLFRENSVKLQDVREDMQMGFEVTDIADLNSMLKNISELNTSIKNSQVLGNPALELQDQRNQLLDELGSYLPISVKYKNQEVGPGQYVEILNVDFTDTEGVKHSLISDGLYGQFDADVLNQPVQLTLFEAKGATSDVTEVLGSGTLKGTLDFLNKSGDFDGTDFKGLGYYEKVLDSLVNTLATKFNEANVVLDENGKPTNLLNEDGSVVESFDKDGKPIYAIDPQTGDLLDGNNGNAKVYAYPLFETSDGSTEFTAANIKIATGWSNGSYGIRPSNNYVTVDKDTGSTANENILNMVKLLEKDISFSAKNSAGKDITFYKGSFHDCFANIEATLGIDYKSANTMLANQISVLNETANSRDAVSGVQLDEEGMDLLHYNQSYSAAARFLTTLDEALDKLINGTGVVGR
;
A
#
# COMPACT_ATOMS: atom_id res chain seq x y z
N LEU A 1 -44.29 -4.56 6.42
CA LEU A 1 -45.65 -4.21 5.96
C LEU A 1 -46.28 -3.23 6.95
N ASN A 2 -46.52 -1.98 6.54
CA ASN A 2 -47.21 -0.99 7.36
C ASN A 2 -48.71 -1.18 7.19
N THR A 3 -49.42 -1.43 8.29
CA THR A 3 -50.86 -1.64 8.26
C THR A 3 -51.55 -0.60 9.15
N GLN A 4 -52.64 -0.04 8.67
CA GLN A 4 -53.48 0.87 9.44
C GLN A 4 -54.86 0.29 9.61
N LYS A 5 -55.42 0.37 10.83
CA LYS A 5 -56.84 0.01 11.08
C LYS A 5 -57.75 1.13 10.57
N GLY A 6 -58.55 0.81 9.55
CA GLY A 6 -59.62 1.71 9.11
C GLY A 6 -60.81 1.65 10.05
N ASP A 7 -61.01 2.68 10.88
CA ASP A 7 -62.19 2.79 11.77
C ASP A 7 -63.03 3.99 11.38
N PHE A 8 -64.31 3.79 11.15
CA PHE A 8 -65.30 4.89 11.08
C PHE A 8 -66.07 4.98 12.39
N TYR A 9 -65.99 6.12 13.04
CA TYR A 9 -66.76 6.39 14.25
C TYR A 9 -67.89 7.38 13.96
N ASN A 10 -69.13 6.95 14.16
CA ASN A 10 -70.29 7.83 14.07
C ASN A 10 -70.68 8.30 15.45
N ALA A 11 -70.39 9.57 15.74
CA ALA A 11 -70.61 10.17 17.06
C ALA A 11 -72.10 10.27 17.44
N LYS A 12 -73.10 10.27 16.50
CA LYS A 12 -74.50 10.34 16.76
C LYS A 12 -75.10 8.98 17.11
N SER A 13 -74.58 7.89 16.60
CA SER A 13 -75.06 6.53 16.83
C SER A 13 -74.22 5.72 17.80
N ASN A 14 -73.12 6.25 18.24
CA ASN A 14 -72.09 5.57 19.04
C ASN A 14 -71.62 4.23 18.44
N ILE A 15 -71.70 4.11 17.10
CA ILE A 15 -71.33 2.89 16.42
C ILE A 15 -69.92 3.09 15.82
N LYS A 16 -68.99 2.18 16.17
CA LYS A 16 -67.71 2.05 15.58
C LYS A 16 -67.74 0.92 14.56
N VAL A 17 -67.56 1.25 13.31
CA VAL A 17 -67.44 0.26 12.23
C VAL A 17 -65.97 0.16 11.79
N GLY A 18 -65.39 -1.02 11.99
CA GLY A 18 -64.06 -1.33 11.47
C GLY A 18 -64.14 -1.74 9.99
N PHE A 19 -63.35 -1.11 9.15
CA PHE A 19 -63.24 -1.46 7.72
C PHE A 19 -62.12 -2.47 7.43
N GLY A 20 -61.58 -3.10 8.48
CA GLY A 20 -60.47 -4.03 8.40
C GLY A 20 -59.10 -3.36 8.51
N VAL A 21 -58.11 -3.95 7.90
CA VAL A 21 -56.71 -3.51 7.89
C VAL A 21 -56.33 -3.09 6.47
N GLU A 22 -55.93 -1.86 6.33
CA GLU A 22 -55.39 -1.33 5.06
C GLU A 22 -53.88 -1.37 5.09
N ILE A 23 -53.26 -1.88 3.99
CA ILE A 23 -51.82 -1.83 3.80
C ILE A 23 -51.49 -0.42 3.34
N THR A 24 -50.83 0.35 4.19
CA THR A 24 -50.46 1.75 3.91
C THR A 24 -49.11 1.89 3.25
N GLY A 25 -48.30 0.82 3.21
CA GLY A 25 -47.02 0.82 2.54
C GLY A 25 -46.08 -0.30 3.01
N ILE A 26 -44.94 -0.33 2.39
CA ILE A 26 -43.80 -1.18 2.75
C ILE A 26 -42.66 -0.23 3.09
N SER A 27 -41.97 -0.48 4.20
CA SER A 27 -40.79 0.29 4.61
C SER A 27 -39.66 -0.67 4.99
N GLN A 28 -38.45 -0.21 4.82
CA GLN A 28 -37.24 -0.89 5.32
C GLN A 28 -36.97 -0.48 6.75
N LEU A 29 -36.53 -1.43 7.57
CA LEU A 29 -36.02 -1.14 8.91
C LEU A 29 -34.49 -1.08 8.81
N ARG A 30 -33.93 0.12 8.89
CA ARG A 30 -32.48 0.37 8.90
C ARG A 30 -32.11 1.38 9.98
N ASP A 31 -30.94 1.21 10.55
CA ASP A 31 -30.35 2.16 11.50
C ASP A 31 -29.18 2.90 10.81
N PRO A 32 -29.33 4.20 10.46
CA PRO A 32 -28.29 4.98 9.82
C PRO A 32 -26.99 5.10 10.64
N PHE A 33 -27.08 4.98 11.96
CA PHE A 33 -25.90 4.99 12.83
C PHE A 33 -25.07 3.71 12.66
N LEU A 34 -25.72 2.56 12.64
CA LEU A 34 -25.05 1.27 12.43
C LEU A 34 -24.47 1.17 11.02
N ASP A 35 -25.17 1.68 10.00
CA ASP A 35 -24.64 1.76 8.64
C ASP A 35 -23.37 2.64 8.57
N ALA A 36 -23.38 3.81 9.24
CA ALA A 36 -22.21 4.68 9.28
C ALA A 36 -21.04 4.05 10.05
N GLN A 37 -21.34 3.34 11.15
CA GLN A 37 -20.33 2.61 11.92
C GLN A 37 -19.72 1.48 11.10
N TYR A 38 -20.53 0.70 10.38
CA TYR A 38 -20.07 -0.36 9.48
C TYR A 38 -19.15 0.18 8.39
N ARG A 39 -19.55 1.27 7.70
CA ARG A 39 -18.73 1.92 6.65
C ARG A 39 -17.42 2.48 7.20
N SER A 40 -17.44 2.99 8.44
CA SER A 40 -16.20 3.43 9.09
C SER A 40 -15.25 2.27 9.42
N GLN A 41 -15.78 1.10 9.81
CA GLN A 41 -14.95 -0.07 10.11
C GLN A 41 -14.42 -0.74 8.85
N ILE A 42 -15.24 -0.86 7.79
CA ILE A 42 -14.78 -1.44 6.52
C ILE A 42 -13.72 -0.57 5.85
N SER A 43 -13.77 0.76 6.01
CA SER A 43 -12.72 1.66 5.55
C SER A 43 -11.39 1.42 6.26
N LYS A 44 -11.39 1.21 7.58
CA LYS A 44 -10.17 0.86 8.32
C LYS A 44 -9.64 -0.51 7.92
N LEU A 45 -10.55 -1.47 7.68
CA LEU A 45 -10.18 -2.77 7.14
C LEU A 45 -9.48 -2.64 5.79
N GLY A 46 -10.02 -1.84 4.86
CA GLY A 46 -9.42 -1.61 3.54
C GLY A 46 -7.98 -1.11 3.63
N THR A 47 -7.67 -0.20 4.57
CA THR A 47 -6.29 0.25 4.79
C THR A 47 -5.37 -0.89 5.23
N THR A 48 -5.80 -1.68 6.22
CA THR A 48 -4.96 -2.76 6.76
C THR A 48 -4.82 -3.93 5.79
N ASP A 49 -5.84 -4.19 5.00
CA ASP A 49 -5.82 -5.21 3.94
C ASP A 49 -4.82 -4.85 2.84
N ALA A 50 -4.86 -3.61 2.35
CA ALA A 50 -3.90 -3.12 1.36
C ALA A 50 -2.45 -3.17 1.88
N HIS A 51 -2.21 -2.83 3.15
CA HIS A 51 -0.90 -2.98 3.77
C HIS A 51 -0.44 -4.44 3.85
N ALA A 52 -1.33 -5.35 4.29
CA ALA A 52 -1.01 -6.77 4.39
C ALA A 52 -0.70 -7.38 3.02
N ALA A 53 -1.50 -7.06 2.00
CA ALA A 53 -1.31 -7.49 0.62
C ALA A 53 0.02 -6.98 0.03
N GLY A 54 0.40 -5.73 0.32
CA GLY A 54 1.68 -5.18 -0.10
C GLY A 54 2.87 -5.91 0.54
N PHE A 55 2.84 -6.15 1.86
CA PHE A 55 3.90 -6.91 2.54
C PHE A 55 3.96 -8.38 2.09
N GLU A 56 2.83 -8.99 1.76
CA GLU A 56 2.78 -10.34 1.23
C GLU A 56 3.58 -10.47 -0.08
N GLN A 57 3.49 -9.47 -0.97
CA GLN A 57 4.25 -9.44 -2.22
C GLN A 57 5.76 -9.22 -2.00
N LEU A 58 6.17 -8.54 -0.91
CA LEU A 58 7.59 -8.33 -0.60
C LEU A 58 8.26 -9.55 0.04
N THR A 59 7.51 -10.38 0.77
CA THR A 59 8.06 -11.50 1.53
C THR A 59 8.93 -12.45 0.68
N PRO A 60 8.51 -12.87 -0.54
CA PRO A 60 9.31 -13.78 -1.35
C PRO A 60 10.63 -13.18 -1.87
N ILE A 61 10.78 -11.84 -1.87
CA ILE A 61 11.97 -11.15 -2.38
C ILE A 61 13.15 -11.32 -1.43
N PHE A 62 12.88 -11.28 -0.12
CA PHE A 62 13.89 -11.34 0.93
C PHE A 62 13.93 -12.69 1.66
N ASP A 63 13.05 -13.65 1.32
CA ASP A 63 13.04 -14.98 1.92
C ASP A 63 14.17 -15.85 1.33
N GLU A 64 15.23 -16.05 2.10
CA GLU A 64 16.39 -16.90 1.75
C GLU A 64 16.25 -18.36 2.19
N ALA A 65 15.10 -18.80 2.70
CA ALA A 65 14.93 -20.13 3.28
C ALA A 65 15.16 -21.29 2.29
N THR A 66 15.16 -21.02 0.98
CA THR A 66 15.17 -22.06 -0.06
C THR A 66 16.35 -22.01 -1.03
N MET A 67 17.24 -21.01 -0.97
CA MET A 67 18.34 -20.83 -1.95
C MET A 67 19.64 -20.32 -1.31
N ASP A 68 20.75 -20.49 -2.05
CA ASP A 68 22.03 -19.81 -1.79
C ASP A 68 21.89 -18.30 -2.03
N GLY A 69 21.28 -17.60 -1.04
CA GLY A 69 20.93 -16.19 -1.12
C GLY A 69 22.11 -15.24 -0.85
N VAL A 70 21.78 -13.96 -0.63
CA VAL A 70 22.73 -12.88 -0.35
C VAL A 70 23.63 -13.22 0.85
N ARG A 71 23.11 -13.86 1.89
CA ARG A 71 23.88 -14.26 3.07
C ARG A 71 24.95 -15.29 2.75
N ALA A 72 24.62 -16.31 1.95
CA ALA A 72 25.59 -17.32 1.49
C ALA A 72 26.64 -16.70 0.57
N ALA A 73 26.26 -15.73 -0.27
CA ALA A 73 27.19 -15.00 -1.13
C ALA A 73 28.19 -14.15 -0.31
N PHE A 74 27.79 -13.50 0.77
CA PHE A 74 28.71 -12.81 1.68
C PHE A 74 29.70 -13.78 2.34
N ILE A 75 29.27 -14.95 2.79
CA ILE A 75 30.15 -15.99 3.36
C ILE A 75 31.18 -16.45 2.32
N SER A 76 30.73 -16.73 1.09
CA SER A 76 31.61 -17.15 0.00
C SER A 76 32.63 -16.07 -0.39
N LEU A 77 32.19 -14.80 -0.37
CA LEU A 77 33.07 -13.66 -0.60
C LEU A 77 34.14 -13.53 0.50
N THR A 78 33.74 -13.61 1.77
CA THR A 78 34.65 -13.57 2.91
C THR A 78 35.68 -14.68 2.84
N SER A 79 35.27 -15.91 2.49
CA SER A 79 36.14 -17.06 2.32
C SER A 79 37.16 -16.87 1.18
N SER A 80 36.71 -16.35 0.02
CA SER A 80 37.60 -16.10 -1.13
C SER A 80 38.59 -14.97 -0.86
N LEU A 81 38.19 -13.89 -0.17
CA LEU A 81 39.11 -12.84 0.29
C LEU A 81 40.15 -13.36 1.28
N SER A 82 39.72 -14.20 2.23
CA SER A 82 40.63 -14.83 3.18
C SER A 82 41.67 -15.72 2.49
N THR A 83 41.26 -16.47 1.46
CA THR A 83 42.17 -17.28 0.63
C THR A 83 43.12 -16.38 -0.12
N LEU A 84 42.66 -15.30 -0.78
CA LEU A 84 43.50 -14.34 -1.47
C LEU A 84 44.52 -13.68 -0.54
N SER A 85 44.17 -13.43 0.73
CA SER A 85 45.08 -12.84 1.73
C SER A 85 46.27 -13.70 2.05
N THR A 86 46.17 -15.03 1.88
CA THR A 86 47.24 -15.99 2.12
C THR A 86 48.09 -16.27 0.86
N GLN A 87 47.57 -15.90 -0.31
CA GLN A 87 48.22 -16.10 -1.60
C GLN A 87 48.20 -14.80 -2.42
N VAL A 88 48.83 -13.80 -1.89
CA VAL A 88 48.92 -12.45 -2.46
C VAL A 88 49.50 -12.49 -3.85
N GLY A 89 48.88 -11.74 -4.77
CA GLY A 89 49.31 -11.65 -6.18
C GLY A 89 48.92 -12.85 -7.07
N ASN A 90 48.20 -13.81 -6.52
CA ASN A 90 47.67 -14.93 -7.30
C ASN A 90 46.45 -14.47 -8.12
N GLN A 91 46.55 -14.43 -9.43
CA GLN A 91 45.50 -13.99 -10.34
C GLN A 91 44.27 -14.92 -10.33
N GLU A 92 44.47 -16.20 -10.06
CA GLU A 92 43.35 -17.16 -9.97
C GLU A 92 42.45 -16.85 -8.77
N HIS A 93 43.05 -16.52 -7.61
CA HIS A 93 42.31 -16.14 -6.42
C HIS A 93 41.64 -14.74 -6.53
N ASP A 94 42.28 -13.77 -7.20
CA ASP A 94 41.64 -12.48 -7.54
C ASP A 94 40.41 -12.73 -8.43
N THR A 95 40.52 -13.60 -9.43
CA THR A 95 39.39 -13.97 -10.28
C THR A 95 38.27 -14.66 -9.51
N MET A 96 38.57 -15.49 -8.50
CA MET A 96 37.58 -16.12 -7.63
C MET A 96 36.83 -15.08 -6.78
N VAL A 97 37.56 -14.13 -6.19
CA VAL A 97 36.94 -13.03 -5.43
C VAL A 97 36.01 -12.22 -6.34
N ARG A 98 36.50 -11.86 -7.53
CA ARG A 98 35.71 -11.12 -8.53
C ARG A 98 34.45 -11.88 -8.94
N SER A 99 34.54 -13.21 -9.12
CA SER A 99 33.38 -14.05 -9.45
C SER A 99 32.36 -14.09 -8.32
N ASN A 100 32.79 -14.26 -7.06
CA ASN A 100 31.90 -14.25 -5.90
C ASN A 100 31.26 -12.87 -5.69
N MET A 101 32.01 -11.79 -5.94
CA MET A 101 31.47 -10.44 -5.93
C MET A 101 30.41 -10.24 -7.02
N GLN A 102 30.65 -10.73 -8.23
CA GLN A 102 29.67 -10.68 -9.31
C GLN A 102 28.37 -11.43 -8.98
N ILE A 103 28.47 -12.59 -8.30
CA ILE A 103 27.30 -13.33 -7.82
C ILE A 103 26.50 -12.46 -6.83
N LEU A 104 27.18 -11.88 -5.84
CA LEU A 104 26.53 -10.99 -4.85
C LEU A 104 25.84 -9.79 -5.52
N LEU A 105 26.50 -9.14 -6.48
CA LEU A 105 25.91 -8.01 -7.22
C LEU A 105 24.69 -8.43 -8.07
N ASN A 106 24.73 -9.63 -8.65
CA ASN A 106 23.60 -10.15 -9.40
C ASN A 106 22.38 -10.38 -8.49
N LEU A 107 22.60 -10.90 -7.26
CA LEU A 107 21.54 -11.08 -6.29
C LEU A 107 20.92 -9.73 -5.85
N PHE A 108 21.74 -8.71 -5.61
CA PHE A 108 21.24 -7.37 -5.30
C PHE A 108 20.40 -6.82 -6.44
N ARG A 109 20.87 -6.95 -7.67
CA ARG A 109 20.14 -6.49 -8.86
C ARG A 109 18.83 -7.26 -9.03
N GLU A 110 18.83 -8.57 -8.82
CA GLU A 110 17.64 -9.39 -8.90
C GLU A 110 16.60 -8.95 -7.87
N ASN A 111 17.02 -8.70 -6.62
CA ASN A 111 16.12 -8.18 -5.58
C ASN A 111 15.57 -6.78 -5.95
N SER A 112 16.42 -5.90 -6.52
CA SER A 112 15.97 -4.59 -6.97
C SER A 112 14.95 -4.67 -8.11
N VAL A 113 15.15 -5.58 -9.07
CA VAL A 113 14.18 -5.82 -10.17
C VAL A 113 12.86 -6.33 -9.60
N LYS A 114 12.89 -7.30 -8.69
CA LYS A 114 11.67 -7.81 -8.04
C LYS A 114 10.91 -6.73 -7.26
N LEU A 115 11.63 -5.83 -6.56
CA LEU A 115 11.01 -4.69 -5.88
C LEU A 115 10.34 -3.73 -6.88
N GLN A 116 11.00 -3.49 -8.02
CA GLN A 116 10.43 -2.68 -9.09
C GLN A 116 9.21 -3.35 -9.73
N ASP A 117 9.25 -4.67 -9.97
CA ASP A 117 8.10 -5.43 -10.49
C ASP A 117 6.89 -5.31 -9.54
N VAL A 118 7.10 -5.46 -8.23
CA VAL A 118 6.02 -5.25 -7.22
C VAL A 118 5.47 -3.83 -7.28
N ARG A 119 6.33 -2.82 -7.44
CA ARG A 119 5.90 -1.43 -7.59
C ARG A 119 5.01 -1.25 -8.81
N GLU A 120 5.45 -1.76 -9.96
CA GLU A 120 4.72 -1.63 -11.23
C GLU A 120 3.38 -2.37 -11.19
N ASP A 121 3.36 -3.59 -10.62
CA ASP A 121 2.14 -4.38 -10.46
C ASP A 121 1.13 -3.66 -9.55
N MET A 122 1.58 -3.10 -8.42
CA MET A 122 0.71 -2.36 -7.52
C MET A 122 0.23 -1.03 -8.12
N GLN A 123 1.07 -0.30 -8.86
CA GLN A 123 0.69 0.91 -9.57
C GLN A 123 -0.37 0.62 -10.63
N MET A 124 -0.17 -0.45 -11.41
CA MET A 124 -1.14 -0.90 -12.42
C MET A 124 -2.46 -1.34 -11.77
N GLY A 125 -2.39 -2.12 -10.68
CA GLY A 125 -3.59 -2.52 -9.93
C GLY A 125 -4.35 -1.32 -9.39
N PHE A 126 -3.66 -0.34 -8.85
CA PHE A 126 -4.25 0.90 -8.32
C PHE A 126 -4.99 1.70 -9.40
N GLU A 127 -4.36 1.94 -10.56
CA GLU A 127 -4.95 2.72 -11.64
C GLU A 127 -6.06 1.97 -12.36
N VAL A 128 -5.78 0.73 -12.81
CA VAL A 128 -6.66 -0.01 -13.73
C VAL A 128 -7.78 -0.72 -13.00
N THR A 129 -7.58 -1.11 -11.73
CA THR A 129 -8.59 -1.82 -10.94
C THR A 129 -9.22 -0.89 -9.91
N ASP A 130 -8.47 -0.40 -8.93
CA ASP A 130 -9.04 0.32 -7.79
C ASP A 130 -9.72 1.63 -8.21
N ILE A 131 -9.04 2.46 -9.01
CA ILE A 131 -9.59 3.75 -9.46
C ILE A 131 -10.73 3.55 -10.47
N ALA A 132 -10.62 2.57 -11.37
CA ALA A 132 -11.69 2.29 -12.34
C ALA A 132 -12.96 1.76 -11.66
N ASP A 133 -12.83 0.85 -10.69
CA ASP A 133 -13.95 0.30 -9.93
C ASP A 133 -14.60 1.39 -9.08
N LEU A 134 -13.79 2.21 -8.40
CA LEU A 134 -14.27 3.35 -7.63
C LEU A 134 -15.10 4.33 -8.49
N ASN A 135 -14.59 4.71 -9.64
CA ASN A 135 -15.30 5.60 -10.57
C ASN A 135 -16.58 4.97 -11.10
N SER A 136 -16.56 3.66 -11.39
CA SER A 136 -17.75 2.90 -11.77
C SER A 136 -18.81 2.88 -10.67
N MET A 137 -18.40 2.67 -9.41
CA MET A 137 -19.31 2.70 -8.26
C MET A 137 -19.94 4.09 -8.06
N LEU A 138 -19.15 5.18 -8.13
CA LEU A 138 -19.67 6.55 -8.02
C LEU A 138 -20.73 6.84 -9.09
N LYS A 139 -20.47 6.43 -10.33
CA LYS A 139 -21.39 6.56 -11.45
C LYS A 139 -22.67 5.75 -11.18
N ASN A 140 -22.55 4.46 -10.82
CA ASN A 140 -23.68 3.57 -10.60
C ASN A 140 -24.57 4.06 -9.44
N ILE A 141 -23.98 4.53 -8.33
CA ILE A 141 -24.72 5.12 -7.22
C ILE A 141 -25.49 6.36 -7.66
N SER A 142 -24.91 7.20 -8.50
CA SER A 142 -25.57 8.38 -9.06
C SER A 142 -26.75 8.03 -9.97
N GLU A 143 -26.59 7.01 -10.84
CA GLU A 143 -27.65 6.49 -11.71
C GLU A 143 -28.79 5.86 -10.91
N LEU A 144 -28.49 5.06 -9.89
CA LEU A 144 -29.49 4.50 -8.96
C LEU A 144 -30.21 5.60 -8.21
N ASN A 145 -29.51 6.63 -7.77
CA ASN A 145 -30.13 7.78 -7.08
C ASN A 145 -31.15 8.52 -7.96
N THR A 146 -30.82 8.70 -9.24
CA THR A 146 -31.72 9.26 -10.24
C THR A 146 -32.94 8.35 -10.47
N SER A 147 -32.74 7.05 -10.55
CA SER A 147 -33.80 6.05 -10.73
C SER A 147 -34.75 5.98 -9.52
N ILE A 148 -34.21 6.03 -8.29
CA ILE A 148 -34.97 6.09 -7.05
C ILE A 148 -35.84 7.37 -7.02
N LYS A 149 -35.25 8.54 -7.32
CA LYS A 149 -35.95 9.82 -7.38
C LYS A 149 -37.12 9.78 -8.37
N ASN A 150 -36.91 9.24 -9.57
CA ASN A 150 -37.96 9.09 -10.60
C ASN A 150 -39.08 8.16 -10.13
N SER A 151 -38.74 7.06 -9.48
CA SER A 151 -39.70 6.11 -8.93
C SER A 151 -40.54 6.72 -7.79
N GLN A 152 -39.91 7.48 -6.91
CA GLN A 152 -40.59 8.17 -5.79
C GLN A 152 -41.55 9.27 -6.27
N VAL A 153 -41.20 10.00 -7.37
CA VAL A 153 -42.11 10.96 -8.00
C VAL A 153 -43.40 10.27 -8.48
N LEU A 154 -43.30 9.00 -8.93
CA LEU A 154 -44.46 8.19 -9.35
C LEU A 154 -45.18 7.52 -8.15
N GLY A 155 -44.76 7.75 -6.92
CA GLY A 155 -45.39 7.21 -5.71
C GLY A 155 -44.88 5.81 -5.32
N ASN A 156 -43.84 5.29 -5.98
CA ASN A 156 -43.23 4.00 -5.63
C ASN A 156 -41.98 4.23 -4.76
N PRO A 157 -41.85 3.66 -3.55
CA PRO A 157 -40.70 3.85 -2.68
C PRO A 157 -39.38 3.31 -3.22
N ALA A 158 -39.37 2.45 -4.24
CA ALA A 158 -38.18 1.90 -4.90
C ALA A 158 -37.20 1.19 -3.95
N LEU A 159 -37.69 0.37 -3.04
CA LEU A 159 -36.91 -0.24 -1.95
C LEU A 159 -35.75 -1.11 -2.45
N GLU A 160 -36.00 -1.88 -3.53
CA GLU A 160 -34.94 -2.70 -4.14
C GLU A 160 -33.78 -1.87 -4.69
N LEU A 161 -34.05 -0.72 -5.33
CA LEU A 161 -33.02 0.19 -5.82
C LEU A 161 -32.25 0.85 -4.67
N GLN A 162 -32.93 1.12 -3.56
CA GLN A 162 -32.30 1.61 -2.33
C GLN A 162 -31.36 0.56 -1.74
N ASP A 163 -31.73 -0.73 -1.76
CA ASP A 163 -30.85 -1.80 -1.29
C ASP A 163 -29.62 -1.94 -2.16
N GLN A 164 -29.77 -1.94 -3.48
CA GLN A 164 -28.64 -1.97 -4.42
C GLN A 164 -27.70 -0.76 -4.21
N ARG A 165 -28.26 0.43 -4.04
CA ARG A 165 -27.50 1.63 -3.74
C ARG A 165 -26.73 1.53 -2.40
N ASN A 166 -27.37 0.99 -1.38
CA ASN A 166 -26.75 0.83 -0.07
C ASN A 166 -25.61 -0.19 -0.10
N GLN A 167 -25.74 -1.27 -0.86
CA GLN A 167 -24.67 -2.23 -1.10
C GLN A 167 -23.45 -1.56 -1.75
N LEU A 168 -23.65 -0.76 -2.80
CA LEU A 168 -22.56 -0.01 -3.44
C LEU A 168 -21.97 1.06 -2.50
N LEU A 169 -22.77 1.68 -1.62
CA LEU A 169 -22.26 2.59 -0.61
C LEU A 169 -21.42 1.89 0.45
N ASP A 170 -21.76 0.66 0.83
CA ASP A 170 -20.97 -0.14 1.76
C ASP A 170 -19.63 -0.55 1.10
N GLU A 171 -19.65 -0.94 -0.18
CA GLU A 171 -18.47 -1.24 -0.98
C GLU A 171 -17.58 0.00 -1.18
N LEU A 172 -18.16 1.14 -1.56
CA LEU A 172 -17.46 2.43 -1.64
C LEU A 172 -16.78 2.79 -0.32
N GLY A 173 -17.40 2.45 0.81
CA GLY A 173 -16.86 2.64 2.15
C GLY A 173 -15.54 1.89 2.40
N SER A 174 -15.22 0.82 1.66
CA SER A 174 -13.93 0.13 1.77
C SER A 174 -12.79 0.93 1.14
N TYR A 175 -13.07 1.68 0.07
CA TYR A 175 -12.06 2.46 -0.65
C TYR A 175 -11.69 3.76 0.08
N LEU A 176 -12.65 4.43 0.73
CA LEU A 176 -12.44 5.69 1.45
C LEU A 176 -13.50 5.93 2.54
N PRO A 177 -13.22 6.76 3.57
CA PRO A 177 -14.16 7.02 4.66
C PRO A 177 -15.28 7.97 4.20
N ILE A 178 -16.44 7.44 3.85
CA ILE A 178 -17.57 8.21 3.35
C ILE A 178 -18.54 8.66 4.45
N SER A 179 -19.16 9.81 4.22
CA SER A 179 -20.29 10.33 5.00
C SER A 179 -21.52 10.45 4.11
N VAL A 180 -22.54 9.66 4.40
CA VAL A 180 -23.77 9.59 3.62
C VAL A 180 -24.85 10.42 4.28
N LYS A 181 -25.53 11.28 3.54
CA LYS A 181 -26.63 12.12 4.02
C LYS A 181 -27.80 12.05 3.09
N TYR A 182 -28.97 11.82 3.67
CA TYR A 182 -30.23 11.83 2.98
C TYR A 182 -31.00 13.12 3.31
N LYS A 183 -31.59 13.75 2.30
CA LYS A 183 -32.49 14.90 2.44
C LYS A 183 -33.76 14.61 1.69
N ASN A 184 -34.91 14.88 2.34
CA ASN A 184 -36.20 14.87 1.68
C ASN A 184 -36.44 16.25 1.02
N GLN A 185 -36.69 16.25 -0.29
CA GLN A 185 -37.06 17.43 -1.07
C GLN A 185 -38.53 17.32 -1.48
N GLU A 186 -39.30 18.38 -1.23
CA GLU A 186 -40.66 18.47 -1.71
C GLU A 186 -40.66 18.79 -3.22
N VAL A 187 -41.28 17.94 -4.02
CA VAL A 187 -41.39 18.08 -5.48
C VAL A 187 -42.83 18.39 -5.92
N GLY A 188 -43.80 18.31 -5.01
CA GLY A 188 -45.20 18.66 -5.21
C GLY A 188 -45.93 18.65 -3.88
N PRO A 189 -47.20 19.13 -3.80
CA PRO A 189 -47.98 19.18 -2.57
C PRO A 189 -48.07 17.83 -1.86
N GLY A 190 -47.27 17.65 -0.80
CA GLY A 190 -47.22 16.40 0.01
C GLY A 190 -46.41 15.27 -0.65
N GLN A 191 -45.70 15.54 -1.73
CA GLN A 191 -44.80 14.58 -2.39
C GLN A 191 -43.35 14.91 -2.06
N TYR A 192 -42.63 13.95 -1.50
CA TYR A 192 -41.22 14.06 -1.14
C TYR A 192 -40.40 13.03 -1.88
N VAL A 193 -39.23 13.43 -2.33
CA VAL A 193 -38.21 12.55 -2.89
C VAL A 193 -36.96 12.62 -2.04
N GLU A 194 -36.26 11.52 -1.93
CA GLU A 194 -35.01 11.44 -1.22
C GLU A 194 -33.84 11.86 -2.12
N ILE A 195 -33.03 12.80 -1.63
CA ILE A 195 -31.77 13.21 -2.26
C ILE A 195 -30.62 12.66 -1.45
N LEU A 196 -29.74 11.92 -2.12
CA LEU A 196 -28.50 11.44 -1.55
C LEU A 196 -27.38 12.43 -1.79
N ASN A 197 -26.58 12.72 -0.74
CA ASN A 197 -25.30 13.35 -0.83
C ASN A 197 -24.26 12.44 -0.16
N VAL A 198 -23.13 12.21 -0.84
CA VAL A 198 -22.00 11.46 -0.32
C VAL A 198 -20.79 12.39 -0.34
N ASP A 199 -20.22 12.60 0.81
CA ASP A 199 -19.00 13.37 1.01
C ASP A 199 -17.97 12.49 1.70
N PHE A 200 -16.67 12.78 1.53
CA PHE A 200 -15.68 12.36 2.50
C PHE A 200 -15.03 13.57 3.17
N THR A 201 -14.54 13.39 4.39
CA THR A 201 -13.82 14.43 5.11
C THR A 201 -12.37 13.99 5.21
N ASP A 202 -11.46 14.83 4.74
CA ASP A 202 -10.04 14.57 4.79
C ASP A 202 -9.46 14.71 6.21
N THR A 203 -8.18 14.43 6.37
CA THR A 203 -7.47 14.53 7.66
C THR A 203 -7.32 15.96 8.15
N GLU A 204 -7.48 16.96 7.28
CA GLU A 204 -7.44 18.39 7.59
C GLU A 204 -8.83 18.95 7.96
N GLY A 205 -9.88 18.14 7.82
CA GLY A 205 -11.27 18.50 8.12
C GLY A 205 -12.01 19.15 6.94
N VAL A 206 -11.42 19.17 5.72
CA VAL A 206 -12.08 19.66 4.52
C VAL A 206 -13.04 18.58 3.99
N LYS A 207 -14.20 19.02 3.49
CA LYS A 207 -15.20 18.10 2.93
C LYS A 207 -15.14 18.14 1.42
N HIS A 208 -15.00 16.95 0.85
CA HIS A 208 -14.98 16.72 -0.59
C HIS A 208 -16.27 16.05 -1.03
N SER A 209 -16.92 16.60 -2.05
CA SER A 209 -18.22 16.12 -2.52
C SER A 209 -18.03 15.02 -3.58
N LEU A 210 -18.38 13.79 -3.23
CA LEU A 210 -18.32 12.64 -4.15
C LEU A 210 -19.58 12.49 -4.97
N ILE A 211 -20.76 12.65 -4.35
CA ILE A 211 -22.06 12.61 -5.02
C ILE A 211 -22.94 13.72 -4.48
N SER A 212 -23.56 14.48 -5.37
CA SER A 212 -24.49 15.55 -5.02
C SER A 212 -25.63 15.60 -6.04
N ASP A 213 -26.83 15.26 -5.64
CA ASP A 213 -28.08 15.34 -6.42
C ASP A 213 -27.97 14.85 -7.88
N GLY A 214 -27.43 13.62 -8.06
CA GLY A 214 -27.27 13.00 -9.38
C GLY A 214 -25.98 13.40 -10.13
N LEU A 215 -25.17 14.31 -9.59
CA LEU A 215 -23.81 14.56 -10.06
C LEU A 215 -22.84 13.68 -9.27
N TYR A 216 -21.78 13.22 -9.91
CA TYR A 216 -20.75 12.42 -9.28
C TYR A 216 -19.35 12.91 -9.61
N GLY A 217 -18.42 12.73 -8.68
CA GLY A 217 -17.01 13.01 -8.86
C GLY A 217 -16.28 11.85 -9.53
N GLN A 218 -15.05 12.10 -9.93
CA GLN A 218 -14.16 11.10 -10.51
C GLN A 218 -12.76 11.23 -9.91
N PHE A 219 -12.10 10.09 -9.70
CA PHE A 219 -10.72 10.04 -9.30
C PHE A 219 -9.83 9.76 -10.51
N ASP A 220 -8.65 10.34 -10.48
CA ASP A 220 -7.60 10.13 -11.46
C ASP A 220 -6.27 9.94 -10.74
N ALA A 221 -5.49 8.93 -11.15
CA ALA A 221 -4.22 8.61 -10.52
C ALA A 221 -3.07 8.82 -11.51
N ASP A 222 -2.07 9.60 -11.12
CA ASP A 222 -0.79 9.67 -11.83
C ASP A 222 0.18 8.68 -11.20
N VAL A 223 0.27 7.50 -11.79
CA VAL A 223 1.13 6.39 -11.32
C VAL A 223 2.51 6.39 -11.97
N LEU A 224 2.71 7.15 -13.04
CA LEU A 224 3.99 7.21 -13.78
C LEU A 224 5.05 8.03 -13.04
N ASN A 225 4.61 8.99 -12.25
CA ASN A 225 5.49 9.82 -11.43
C ASN A 225 5.57 9.30 -10.00
N GLN A 226 6.69 9.52 -9.34
CA GLN A 226 6.86 9.20 -7.93
C GLN A 226 7.03 10.50 -7.13
N PRO A 227 6.30 10.68 -6.03
CA PRO A 227 5.26 9.78 -5.48
C PRO A 227 4.01 9.69 -6.38
N VAL A 228 3.29 8.55 -6.32
CA VAL A 228 1.98 8.39 -6.97
C VAL A 228 1.03 9.45 -6.45
N GLN A 229 0.35 10.16 -7.34
CA GLN A 229 -0.59 11.22 -7.00
C GLN A 229 -2.03 10.80 -7.28
N LEU A 230 -2.93 11.21 -6.40
CA LEU A 230 -4.37 10.97 -6.53
C LEU A 230 -5.14 12.28 -6.56
N THR A 231 -5.80 12.54 -7.66
CA THR A 231 -6.61 13.74 -7.88
C THR A 231 -8.09 13.39 -7.85
N LEU A 232 -8.89 14.17 -7.15
CA LEU A 232 -10.35 14.12 -7.16
C LEU A 232 -10.94 15.30 -7.94
N PHE A 233 -11.73 14.97 -8.95
CA PHE A 233 -12.66 15.89 -9.60
C PHE A 233 -14.01 15.78 -8.89
N GLU A 234 -14.36 16.75 -8.06
CA GLU A 234 -15.55 16.69 -7.22
C GLU A 234 -16.85 16.81 -8.02
N ALA A 235 -17.93 16.26 -7.50
CA ALA A 235 -19.28 16.35 -8.10
C ALA A 235 -19.74 17.78 -8.34
N LYS A 236 -19.20 18.76 -7.61
CA LYS A 236 -19.51 20.22 -7.74
C LYS A 236 -18.50 20.99 -8.59
N GLY A 237 -17.57 20.29 -9.25
CA GLY A 237 -16.62 20.86 -10.20
C GLY A 237 -15.33 21.42 -9.60
N ALA A 238 -15.07 21.22 -8.30
CA ALA A 238 -13.75 21.49 -7.71
C ALA A 238 -12.77 20.36 -8.05
N THR A 239 -11.47 20.67 -8.08
CA THR A 239 -10.39 19.70 -8.26
C THR A 239 -9.49 19.77 -7.04
N SER A 240 -9.22 18.64 -6.43
CA SER A 240 -8.45 18.52 -5.18
C SER A 240 -7.42 17.42 -5.30
N ASP A 241 -6.18 17.69 -4.90
CA ASP A 241 -5.19 16.64 -4.63
C ASP A 241 -5.53 16.00 -3.27
N VAL A 242 -5.77 14.70 -3.29
CA VAL A 242 -6.17 13.95 -2.09
C VAL A 242 -5.15 12.90 -1.67
N THR A 243 -3.97 12.91 -2.27
CA THR A 243 -2.90 11.90 -2.08
C THR A 243 -2.56 11.67 -0.61
N GLU A 244 -2.25 12.74 0.13
CA GLU A 244 -1.76 12.65 1.52
C GLU A 244 -2.86 12.84 2.58
N VAL A 245 -4.05 13.26 2.16
CA VAL A 245 -5.11 13.69 3.10
C VAL A 245 -6.19 12.64 3.33
N LEU A 246 -6.08 11.44 2.72
CA LEU A 246 -7.00 10.33 2.98
C LEU A 246 -6.82 9.81 4.40
N GLY A 247 -7.92 9.66 5.15
CA GLY A 247 -7.91 9.17 6.54
C GLY A 247 -7.82 7.65 6.68
N SER A 248 -8.48 6.91 5.80
CA SER A 248 -8.52 5.44 5.76
C SER A 248 -9.06 4.95 4.41
N GLY A 249 -9.10 3.65 4.21
CA GLY A 249 -9.59 2.99 2.99
C GLY A 249 -8.47 2.31 2.21
N THR A 250 -8.87 1.47 1.27
CA THR A 250 -7.93 0.75 0.38
C THR A 250 -7.02 1.74 -0.35
N LEU A 251 -7.58 2.85 -0.87
CA LEU A 251 -6.78 3.89 -1.54
C LEU A 251 -5.65 4.43 -0.64
N LYS A 252 -5.99 4.72 0.62
CA LYS A 252 -4.99 5.17 1.62
C LYS A 252 -3.92 4.12 1.84
N GLY A 253 -4.32 2.86 2.03
CA GLY A 253 -3.38 1.76 2.27
C GLY A 253 -2.42 1.54 1.11
N THR A 254 -2.93 1.56 -0.13
CA THR A 254 -2.12 1.39 -1.34
C THR A 254 -1.17 2.57 -1.55
N LEU A 255 -1.66 3.82 -1.38
CA LEU A 255 -0.81 5.02 -1.47
C LEU A 255 0.28 5.05 -0.38
N ASP A 256 -0.06 4.68 0.86
CA ASP A 256 0.93 4.58 1.93
C ASP A 256 2.02 3.56 1.58
N PHE A 257 1.64 2.40 1.05
CA PHE A 257 2.59 1.37 0.68
C PHE A 257 3.49 1.79 -0.49
N LEU A 258 2.94 2.43 -1.52
CA LEU A 258 3.69 2.87 -2.71
C LEU A 258 4.60 4.08 -2.42
N ASN A 259 4.12 5.06 -1.64
CA ASN A 259 4.77 6.37 -1.50
C ASN A 259 5.64 6.50 -0.25
N LYS A 260 5.30 5.80 0.86
CA LYS A 260 6.03 5.98 2.11
C LYS A 260 7.29 5.15 2.19
N SER A 261 8.37 5.79 2.59
CA SER A 261 9.64 5.12 2.89
C SER A 261 9.94 5.05 4.39
N GLY A 262 9.08 5.63 5.25
CA GLY A 262 9.37 5.81 6.67
C GLY A 262 10.50 6.83 6.91
N ASP A 263 10.65 7.27 8.15
CA ASP A 263 11.72 8.20 8.56
C ASP A 263 12.95 7.49 9.15
N PHE A 264 12.98 6.15 9.08
CA PHE A 264 14.06 5.28 9.59
C PHE A 264 14.30 5.35 11.11
N ASP A 265 13.49 6.08 11.85
CA ASP A 265 13.54 6.18 13.33
C ASP A 265 12.67 5.10 14.03
N GLY A 266 11.96 4.27 13.25
CA GLY A 266 11.16 3.15 13.72
C GLY A 266 9.71 3.46 14.06
N THR A 267 9.23 4.70 13.89
CA THR A 267 7.87 5.12 14.26
C THR A 267 6.89 5.16 13.10
N ASP A 268 7.35 5.45 11.89
CA ASP A 268 6.50 5.62 10.72
C ASP A 268 6.23 4.31 9.97
N PHE A 269 5.15 4.31 9.19
CA PHE A 269 4.82 3.21 8.30
C PHE A 269 5.91 3.01 7.24
N LYS A 270 6.37 1.76 7.12
CA LYS A 270 7.41 1.36 6.18
C LYS A 270 6.75 0.76 4.93
N GLY A 271 6.60 1.57 3.89
CA GLY A 271 6.14 1.10 2.58
C GLY A 271 7.28 0.52 1.74
N LEU A 272 6.99 0.26 0.46
CA LEU A 272 7.95 -0.29 -0.51
C LEU A 272 9.24 0.54 -0.59
N GLY A 273 9.13 1.87 -0.59
CA GLY A 273 10.27 2.77 -0.63
C GLY A 273 11.24 2.64 0.55
N TYR A 274 10.80 2.12 1.70
CA TYR A 274 11.71 1.79 2.81
C TYR A 274 12.65 0.65 2.43
N TYR A 275 12.11 -0.44 1.89
CA TYR A 275 12.89 -1.64 1.53
C TYR A 275 13.83 -1.38 0.36
N GLU A 276 13.43 -0.55 -0.60
CA GLU A 276 14.32 -0.07 -1.67
C GLU A 276 15.51 0.70 -1.10
N LYS A 277 15.24 1.69 -0.25
CA LYS A 277 16.29 2.55 0.33
C LYS A 277 17.25 1.80 1.27
N VAL A 278 16.78 0.83 2.05
CA VAL A 278 17.67 0.06 2.93
C VAL A 278 18.54 -0.91 2.13
N LEU A 279 18.02 -1.50 1.06
CA LEU A 279 18.80 -2.31 0.14
C LEU A 279 19.87 -1.46 -0.57
N ASP A 280 19.49 -0.31 -1.09
CA ASP A 280 20.42 0.64 -1.74
C ASP A 280 21.49 1.14 -0.76
N SER A 281 21.14 1.42 0.48
CA SER A 281 22.09 1.81 1.52
C SER A 281 23.11 0.72 1.82
N LEU A 282 22.66 -0.55 1.87
CA LEU A 282 23.54 -1.70 2.03
C LEU A 282 24.56 -1.77 0.89
N VAL A 283 24.09 -1.67 -0.35
CA VAL A 283 24.89 -1.72 -1.58
C VAL A 283 25.85 -0.53 -1.68
N ASN A 284 25.35 0.68 -1.43
CA ASN A 284 26.17 1.89 -1.45
C ASN A 284 27.28 1.83 -0.42
N THR A 285 26.99 1.36 0.79
CA THR A 285 27.98 1.20 1.86
C THR A 285 29.03 0.16 1.46
N LEU A 286 28.62 -0.97 0.88
CA LEU A 286 29.54 -2.00 0.40
C LEU A 286 30.48 -1.44 -0.69
N ALA A 287 29.91 -0.86 -1.74
CA ALA A 287 30.67 -0.32 -2.86
C ALA A 287 31.65 0.76 -2.42
N THR A 288 31.18 1.72 -1.61
CA THR A 288 32.01 2.83 -1.13
C THR A 288 33.16 2.31 -0.27
N LYS A 289 32.85 1.44 0.72
CA LYS A 289 33.88 0.91 1.62
C LYS A 289 34.93 0.04 0.93
N PHE A 290 34.52 -0.75 -0.05
CA PHE A 290 35.47 -1.56 -0.83
C PHE A 290 36.29 -0.72 -1.79
N ASN A 291 35.70 0.29 -2.45
CA ASN A 291 36.45 1.24 -3.26
C ASN A 291 37.44 2.04 -2.41
N GLU A 292 37.03 2.52 -1.21
CA GLU A 292 37.93 3.18 -0.24
C GLU A 292 39.06 2.24 0.20
N ALA A 293 38.80 0.96 0.38
CA ALA A 293 39.81 -0.01 0.82
C ALA A 293 40.78 -0.41 -0.30
N ASN A 294 40.48 -0.20 -1.58
CA ASN A 294 41.32 -0.59 -2.71
C ASN A 294 42.23 0.54 -3.22
N VAL A 295 42.64 1.45 -2.36
CA VAL A 295 43.56 2.56 -2.68
C VAL A 295 44.94 2.32 -2.11
N VAL A 296 45.94 2.97 -2.70
CA VAL A 296 47.31 3.03 -2.18
C VAL A 296 47.46 4.26 -1.33
N LEU A 297 48.23 4.19 -0.24
CA LEU A 297 48.54 5.31 0.62
C LEU A 297 49.97 5.83 0.32
N ASP A 298 50.15 7.16 0.38
CA ASP A 298 51.46 7.79 0.36
C ASP A 298 52.25 7.60 1.66
N GLU A 299 53.50 8.13 1.72
CA GLU A 299 54.34 8.08 2.90
C GLU A 299 53.70 8.71 4.15
N ASN A 300 52.72 9.59 3.96
CA ASN A 300 51.99 10.28 5.03
C ASN A 300 50.67 9.60 5.41
N GLY A 301 50.34 8.43 4.77
CA GLY A 301 49.10 7.71 5.02
C GLY A 301 47.90 8.33 4.32
N LYS A 302 48.09 9.18 3.29
CA LYS A 302 47.00 9.72 2.46
C LYS A 302 46.75 8.85 1.25
N PRO A 303 45.48 8.65 0.84
CA PRO A 303 45.14 7.98 -0.40
C PRO A 303 45.80 8.68 -1.61
N THR A 304 46.47 7.95 -2.46
CA THR A 304 47.13 8.48 -3.65
C THR A 304 47.02 7.51 -4.82
N ASN A 305 47.38 7.98 -6.04
CA ASN A 305 47.65 7.12 -7.14
C ASN A 305 48.99 6.37 -6.92
N LEU A 306 49.26 5.36 -7.74
CA LEU A 306 50.57 4.72 -7.80
C LEU A 306 51.63 5.78 -8.09
N LEU A 307 52.80 5.68 -7.45
CA LEU A 307 53.97 6.50 -7.79
C LEU A 307 54.85 5.75 -8.76
N ASN A 308 55.47 6.52 -9.67
CA ASN A 308 56.53 6.05 -10.50
C ASN A 308 57.81 5.82 -9.68
N GLU A 309 58.82 5.16 -10.26
CA GLU A 309 60.11 4.92 -9.61
C GLU A 309 60.82 6.22 -9.13
N ASP A 310 60.56 7.34 -9.82
CA ASP A 310 61.11 8.67 -9.50
C ASP A 310 60.29 9.40 -8.41
N GLY A 311 59.23 8.78 -7.85
CA GLY A 311 58.37 9.38 -6.83
C GLY A 311 57.33 10.34 -7.39
N SER A 312 57.20 10.46 -8.72
CA SER A 312 56.09 11.22 -9.33
C SER A 312 54.78 10.43 -9.29
N VAL A 313 53.66 11.16 -9.23
CA VAL A 313 52.32 10.56 -9.23
C VAL A 313 52.01 10.03 -10.63
N VAL A 314 51.64 8.76 -10.76
CA VAL A 314 51.08 8.21 -11.99
C VAL A 314 49.66 8.74 -12.19
N GLU A 315 49.47 9.65 -13.12
CA GLU A 315 48.16 10.18 -13.47
C GLU A 315 47.33 9.12 -14.20
N SER A 316 46.10 8.88 -13.73
CA SER A 316 45.11 8.10 -14.48
C SER A 316 44.41 9.02 -15.47
N PHE A 317 44.18 8.55 -16.68
CA PHE A 317 43.49 9.30 -17.72
C PHE A 317 42.13 8.62 -18.01
N ASP A 318 41.09 9.43 -18.25
CA ASP A 318 39.80 8.92 -18.70
C ASP A 318 39.89 8.46 -20.19
N LYS A 319 38.77 7.92 -20.69
CA LYS A 319 38.67 7.47 -22.09
C LYS A 319 38.89 8.58 -23.13
N ASP A 320 38.80 9.85 -22.71
CA ASP A 320 38.96 11.04 -23.56
C ASP A 320 40.35 11.69 -23.37
N GLY A 321 41.27 11.04 -22.61
CA GLY A 321 42.61 11.50 -22.34
C GLY A 321 42.73 12.65 -21.34
N LYS A 322 41.70 12.89 -20.52
CA LYS A 322 41.77 13.85 -19.45
C LYS A 322 42.32 13.20 -18.17
N PRO A 323 43.22 13.86 -17.45
CA PRO A 323 43.74 13.32 -16.20
C PRO A 323 42.64 13.20 -15.15
N ILE A 324 42.53 12.04 -14.53
CA ILE A 324 41.68 11.77 -13.39
C ILE A 324 42.52 12.06 -12.16
N TYR A 325 42.25 13.17 -11.48
CA TYR A 325 42.93 13.49 -10.23
C TYR A 325 42.34 12.65 -9.12
N ALA A 326 43.16 11.81 -8.52
CA ALA A 326 42.67 10.96 -7.43
C ALA A 326 42.61 11.69 -6.09
N ILE A 327 43.19 12.91 -5.95
CA ILE A 327 43.35 13.58 -4.65
C ILE A 327 43.21 15.10 -4.80
N ASP A 328 42.40 15.71 -3.92
CA ASP A 328 42.39 17.17 -3.72
C ASP A 328 43.68 17.59 -3.03
N PRO A 329 44.52 18.44 -3.68
CA PRO A 329 45.79 18.89 -3.09
C PRO A 329 45.59 19.73 -1.83
N GLN A 330 44.43 20.27 -1.51
CA GLN A 330 44.14 21.08 -0.33
C GLN A 330 43.56 20.27 0.82
N THR A 331 42.64 19.35 0.54
CA THR A 331 41.93 18.55 1.55
C THR A 331 42.43 17.13 1.67
N GLY A 332 43.14 16.62 0.67
CA GLY A 332 43.58 15.23 0.58
C GLY A 332 42.45 14.24 0.25
N ASP A 333 41.29 14.74 -0.17
CA ASP A 333 40.18 13.92 -0.61
C ASP A 333 40.34 13.48 -2.08
N LEU A 334 39.78 12.32 -2.45
CA LEU A 334 39.70 11.87 -3.84
C LEU A 334 38.72 12.75 -4.62
N LEU A 335 39.19 13.27 -5.76
CA LEU A 335 38.42 14.21 -6.59
C LEU A 335 37.80 13.53 -7.83
N ASP A 336 36.63 14.00 -8.20
CA ASP A 336 36.07 13.77 -9.53
C ASP A 336 36.74 14.69 -10.58
N GLY A 337 37.18 14.13 -11.67
CA GLY A 337 37.78 14.88 -12.77
C GLY A 337 36.86 15.90 -13.45
N ASN A 338 35.56 15.90 -13.17
CA ASN A 338 34.60 16.77 -13.83
C ASN A 338 33.99 17.88 -12.98
N ASN A 339 33.89 17.75 -11.63
CA ASN A 339 33.13 18.69 -10.81
C ASN A 339 33.69 19.03 -9.42
N GLY A 340 34.85 18.51 -9.04
CA GLY A 340 35.52 18.89 -7.78
C GLY A 340 34.86 18.43 -6.48
N ASN A 341 33.77 17.67 -6.50
CA ASN A 341 33.01 17.30 -5.29
C ASN A 341 32.74 15.79 -5.12
N ALA A 342 33.00 14.94 -6.09
CA ALA A 342 32.80 13.51 -5.96
C ALA A 342 34.14 12.79 -5.79
N LYS A 343 34.19 11.81 -4.87
CA LYS A 343 35.37 10.98 -4.65
C LYS A 343 35.59 10.04 -5.85
N VAL A 344 36.69 10.22 -6.61
CA VAL A 344 37.10 9.28 -7.66
C VAL A 344 38.23 8.41 -7.14
N TYR A 345 38.01 7.10 -7.18
CA TYR A 345 38.99 6.12 -6.75
C TYR A 345 39.90 5.75 -7.93
N ALA A 346 41.23 5.68 -7.66
CA ALA A 346 42.21 5.32 -8.69
C ALA A 346 42.03 3.90 -9.23
N TYR A 347 41.57 2.98 -8.38
CA TYR A 347 41.36 1.55 -8.73
C TYR A 347 40.01 1.08 -8.13
N PRO A 348 38.89 1.60 -8.63
CA PRO A 348 37.60 1.23 -8.08
C PRO A 348 37.34 -0.26 -8.35
N LEU A 349 36.77 -0.96 -7.40
CA LEU A 349 36.26 -2.32 -7.56
C LEU A 349 34.83 -2.31 -8.12
N PHE A 350 34.09 -1.23 -7.82
CA PHE A 350 32.73 -1.01 -8.27
C PHE A 350 32.58 0.32 -8.98
N GLU A 351 31.70 0.33 -9.98
CA GLU A 351 31.24 1.52 -10.68
C GLU A 351 29.74 1.44 -10.94
N THR A 352 29.11 2.56 -11.23
CA THR A 352 27.67 2.62 -11.57
C THR A 352 27.49 2.37 -13.06
N SER A 353 26.41 1.72 -13.45
CA SER A 353 26.08 1.45 -14.85
C SER A 353 25.55 2.67 -15.59
N ASP A 354 24.96 3.62 -14.84
CA ASP A 354 24.30 4.84 -15.32
C ASP A 354 25.15 6.11 -15.20
N GLY A 355 26.35 6.02 -14.62
CA GLY A 355 27.23 7.16 -14.40
C GLY A 355 26.83 8.05 -13.21
N SER A 356 25.88 7.63 -12.38
CA SER A 356 25.52 8.32 -11.14
C SER A 356 26.63 8.20 -10.09
N THR A 357 26.62 9.10 -9.09
CA THR A 357 27.59 9.11 -7.98
C THR A 357 27.20 8.22 -6.81
N GLU A 358 25.92 7.87 -6.69
CA GLU A 358 25.39 7.00 -5.63
C GLU A 358 25.18 5.59 -6.20
N PHE A 359 25.64 4.58 -5.46
CA PHE A 359 25.42 3.18 -5.78
C PHE A 359 24.04 2.75 -5.31
N THR A 360 23.34 2.05 -6.18
CA THR A 360 22.06 1.40 -5.86
C THR A 360 22.16 -0.09 -6.21
N ALA A 361 21.23 -0.88 -5.72
CA ALA A 361 21.14 -2.29 -6.08
C ALA A 361 20.93 -2.48 -7.60
N ALA A 362 20.25 -1.54 -8.24
CA ALA A 362 19.99 -1.57 -9.69
C ALA A 362 21.21 -1.20 -10.53
N ASN A 363 22.03 -0.21 -10.11
CA ASN A 363 23.08 0.37 -10.96
C ASN A 363 24.50 -0.13 -10.67
N ILE A 364 24.71 -0.87 -9.58
CA ILE A 364 26.05 -1.34 -9.21
C ILE A 364 26.56 -2.41 -10.19
N LYS A 365 27.83 -2.30 -10.55
CA LYS A 365 28.54 -3.31 -11.33
C LYS A 365 30.02 -3.38 -10.95
N ILE A 366 30.69 -4.49 -11.31
CA ILE A 366 32.14 -4.59 -11.21
C ILE A 366 32.75 -3.52 -12.11
N ALA A 367 33.76 -2.80 -11.60
CA ALA A 367 34.46 -1.79 -12.36
C ALA A 367 35.15 -2.37 -13.62
N THR A 368 35.07 -1.65 -14.73
CA THR A 368 35.56 -2.11 -16.03
C THR A 368 37.03 -2.47 -15.99
N GLY A 369 37.86 -1.70 -15.27
CA GLY A 369 39.29 -1.97 -15.16
C GLY A 369 39.61 -3.25 -14.38
N TRP A 370 38.85 -3.57 -13.33
CA TRP A 370 38.96 -4.85 -12.60
C TRP A 370 38.41 -6.01 -13.44
N SER A 371 37.28 -5.79 -14.09
CA SER A 371 36.63 -6.81 -14.91
C SER A 371 37.53 -7.27 -16.09
N ASN A 372 38.21 -6.36 -16.76
CA ASN A 372 39.08 -6.67 -17.89
C ASN A 372 40.54 -7.03 -17.52
N GLY A 373 40.88 -7.00 -16.22
CA GLY A 373 42.18 -7.36 -15.67
C GLY A 373 43.23 -6.26 -15.80
N SER A 374 42.87 -5.01 -16.11
CA SER A 374 43.85 -3.88 -16.14
C SER A 374 44.45 -3.63 -14.78
N TYR A 375 43.72 -3.93 -13.69
CA TYR A 375 44.18 -3.97 -12.31
C TYR A 375 43.39 -5.04 -11.55
N GLY A 376 43.88 -5.41 -10.35
CA GLY A 376 43.20 -6.30 -9.41
C GLY A 376 43.03 -5.65 -8.03
N ILE A 377 42.66 -6.47 -7.05
CA ILE A 377 42.63 -6.04 -5.63
C ILE A 377 44.06 -5.70 -5.24
N ARG A 378 44.23 -4.49 -4.67
CA ARG A 378 45.50 -4.04 -4.13
C ARG A 378 45.80 -4.77 -2.81
N PRO A 379 46.92 -5.51 -2.74
CA PRO A 379 47.17 -6.33 -1.56
C PRO A 379 47.55 -5.53 -0.32
N SER A 380 48.23 -4.39 -0.52
CA SER A 380 48.74 -3.55 0.58
C SER A 380 48.34 -2.08 0.39
N ASN A 381 48.06 -1.38 1.50
CA ASN A 381 47.89 0.06 1.54
C ASN A 381 49.22 0.84 1.61
N ASN A 382 50.34 0.12 1.78
CA ASN A 382 51.63 0.78 1.86
C ASN A 382 52.01 1.36 0.51
N TYR A 383 52.75 2.48 0.61
CA TYR A 383 53.37 3.10 -0.55
C TYR A 383 54.17 2.10 -1.41
N VAL A 384 53.89 2.05 -2.65
CA VAL A 384 54.49 1.10 -3.62
C VAL A 384 54.86 1.88 -4.88
N THR A 385 56.12 1.77 -5.32
CA THR A 385 56.52 2.16 -6.66
C THR A 385 55.98 1.11 -7.64
N VAL A 386 55.59 1.54 -8.87
CA VAL A 386 54.88 0.74 -9.86
C VAL A 386 55.56 -0.62 -10.16
N ASP A 387 56.89 -0.72 -10.04
CA ASP A 387 57.67 -1.92 -10.38
C ASP A 387 58.24 -2.67 -9.16
N LYS A 388 57.87 -2.28 -7.91
CA LYS A 388 58.32 -3.02 -6.73
C LYS A 388 57.27 -4.00 -6.25
N ASP A 389 57.59 -5.27 -6.33
CA ASP A 389 56.89 -6.35 -5.67
C ASP A 389 56.93 -6.11 -4.16
N THR A 390 55.74 -5.89 -3.56
CA THR A 390 55.59 -5.61 -2.13
C THR A 390 55.85 -6.82 -1.26
N GLY A 391 56.26 -7.93 -1.87
CA GLY A 391 56.50 -9.21 -1.18
C GLY A 391 55.20 -9.96 -0.86
N SER A 392 55.30 -11.26 -0.77
CA SER A 392 54.12 -12.16 -0.53
C SER A 392 53.45 -12.05 0.84
N THR A 393 53.94 -11.20 1.75
CA THR A 393 53.39 -10.96 3.09
C THR A 393 52.64 -9.64 3.23
N ALA A 394 52.61 -8.79 2.23
CA ALA A 394 51.92 -7.51 2.25
C ALA A 394 50.45 -7.72 1.84
N ASN A 395 49.57 -7.99 2.81
CA ASN A 395 48.17 -8.34 2.59
C ASN A 395 47.19 -7.52 3.45
N GLU A 396 47.66 -6.42 4.03
CA GLU A 396 46.90 -5.62 5.00
C GLU A 396 45.59 -5.09 4.42
N ASN A 397 45.59 -4.74 3.14
CA ASN A 397 44.42 -4.20 2.45
C ASN A 397 43.33 -5.28 2.28
N ILE A 398 43.75 -6.48 1.87
CA ILE A 398 42.83 -7.64 1.71
C ILE A 398 42.26 -8.02 3.10
N LEU A 399 43.12 -8.09 4.12
CA LEU A 399 42.68 -8.33 5.50
C LEU A 399 41.73 -7.24 6.02
N ASN A 400 41.93 -5.98 5.59
CA ASN A 400 41.01 -4.92 5.91
C ASN A 400 39.64 -5.11 5.23
N MET A 401 39.61 -5.57 3.97
CA MET A 401 38.36 -5.91 3.27
C MET A 401 37.60 -7.06 3.96
N VAL A 402 38.33 -8.10 4.41
CA VAL A 402 37.75 -9.17 5.22
C VAL A 402 37.13 -8.61 6.50
N LYS A 403 37.89 -7.76 7.24
CA LYS A 403 37.40 -7.12 8.46
C LYS A 403 36.21 -6.21 8.20
N LEU A 404 36.14 -5.52 7.07
CA LEU A 404 34.98 -4.69 6.71
C LEU A 404 33.68 -5.51 6.59
N LEU A 405 33.77 -6.75 6.09
CA LEU A 405 32.58 -7.63 6.01
C LEU A 405 32.10 -8.11 7.39
N GLU A 406 33.00 -8.25 8.36
CA GLU A 406 32.71 -8.74 9.70
C GLU A 406 32.51 -7.64 10.74
N LYS A 407 32.96 -6.40 10.47
CA LYS A 407 32.93 -5.30 11.43
C LYS A 407 31.55 -4.66 11.49
N ASP A 408 31.20 -4.19 12.69
CA ASP A 408 30.05 -3.31 12.89
C ASP A 408 30.21 -1.99 12.12
N ILE A 409 29.36 -1.81 11.12
CA ILE A 409 29.23 -0.60 10.30
C ILE A 409 27.86 0.01 10.55
N SER A 410 27.75 1.32 10.49
CA SER A 410 26.48 2.03 10.53
C SER A 410 25.92 2.13 9.12
N PHE A 411 24.72 1.59 8.92
CA PHE A 411 23.95 1.72 7.69
C PHE A 411 22.91 2.83 7.85
N SER A 412 22.95 3.81 6.95
CA SER A 412 22.10 4.99 7.03
C SER A 412 21.38 5.24 5.72
N ALA A 413 20.17 5.77 5.83
CA ALA A 413 19.39 6.19 4.67
C ALA A 413 18.86 7.62 4.90
N LYS A 414 18.57 8.33 3.81
CA LYS A 414 18.00 9.68 3.88
C LYS A 414 16.51 9.62 4.16
N ASN A 415 16.09 10.29 5.23
CA ASN A 415 14.67 10.48 5.52
C ASN A 415 14.01 11.49 4.57
N SER A 416 12.71 11.74 4.76
CA SER A 416 11.93 12.73 3.98
C SER A 416 12.52 14.15 4.01
N ALA A 417 13.22 14.52 5.09
CA ALA A 417 13.90 15.80 5.24
C ALA A 417 15.33 15.83 4.65
N GLY A 418 15.77 14.74 3.99
CA GLY A 418 17.12 14.63 3.41
C GLY A 418 18.25 14.40 4.41
N LYS A 419 17.92 14.10 5.68
CA LYS A 419 18.89 13.83 6.74
C LYS A 419 19.24 12.34 6.78
N ASP A 420 20.52 12.02 6.89
CA ASP A 420 20.98 10.65 7.09
C ASP A 420 20.60 10.15 8.49
N ILE A 421 19.81 9.08 8.53
CA ILE A 421 19.39 8.38 9.76
C ILE A 421 19.97 6.97 9.72
N THR A 422 20.69 6.59 10.77
CA THR A 422 21.19 5.22 10.91
C THR A 422 20.05 4.30 11.32
N PHE A 423 19.69 3.35 10.44
CA PHE A 423 18.63 2.37 10.70
C PHE A 423 19.18 1.05 11.25
N TYR A 424 20.47 0.76 11.01
CA TYR A 424 21.10 -0.47 11.51
C TYR A 424 22.60 -0.25 11.77
N LYS A 425 23.14 -1.00 12.74
CA LYS A 425 24.57 -1.08 13.02
C LYS A 425 24.95 -2.54 13.27
N GLY A 426 25.85 -3.06 12.44
CA GLY A 426 26.31 -4.46 12.47
C GLY A 426 27.13 -4.79 11.24
N SER A 427 27.38 -6.06 10.98
CA SER A 427 28.03 -6.52 9.74
C SER A 427 27.10 -6.41 8.52
N PHE A 428 27.64 -6.53 7.32
CA PHE A 428 26.83 -6.57 6.08
C PHE A 428 25.83 -7.73 6.07
N HIS A 429 26.30 -8.90 6.49
CA HIS A 429 25.47 -10.08 6.62
C HIS A 429 24.31 -9.87 7.61
N ASP A 430 24.59 -9.26 8.77
CA ASP A 430 23.58 -8.99 9.78
C ASP A 430 22.62 -7.89 9.35
N CYS A 431 23.11 -6.92 8.55
CA CYS A 431 22.25 -5.86 7.99
C CYS A 431 21.19 -6.47 7.06
N PHE A 432 21.58 -7.38 6.16
CA PHE A 432 20.62 -8.06 5.30
C PHE A 432 19.62 -8.90 6.10
N ALA A 433 20.10 -9.66 7.09
CA ALA A 433 19.24 -10.40 7.99
C ALA A 433 18.27 -9.50 8.80
N ASN A 434 18.70 -8.28 9.13
CA ASN A 434 17.84 -7.29 9.77
C ASN A 434 16.74 -6.77 8.82
N ILE A 435 17.03 -6.59 7.54
CA ILE A 435 16.01 -6.22 6.53
C ILE A 435 14.94 -7.31 6.46
N GLU A 436 15.34 -8.58 6.33
CA GLU A 436 14.45 -9.75 6.33
C GLU A 436 13.60 -9.82 7.62
N ALA A 437 14.24 -9.71 8.79
CA ALA A 437 13.55 -9.74 10.07
C ALA A 437 12.55 -8.57 10.23
N THR A 438 12.92 -7.37 9.78
CA THR A 438 12.04 -6.20 9.81
C THR A 438 10.80 -6.41 8.95
N LEU A 439 10.98 -6.92 7.72
CA LEU A 439 9.86 -7.26 6.84
C LEU A 439 8.93 -8.30 7.47
N GLY A 440 9.51 -9.37 8.06
CA GLY A 440 8.74 -10.40 8.73
C GLY A 440 7.92 -9.87 9.92
N ILE A 441 8.45 -8.90 10.67
CA ILE A 441 7.74 -8.22 11.76
C ILE A 441 6.62 -7.34 11.21
N ASP A 442 6.90 -6.53 10.18
CA ASP A 442 5.92 -5.61 9.59
C ASP A 442 4.77 -6.40 8.92
N TYR A 443 5.07 -7.48 8.20
CA TYR A 443 4.07 -8.41 7.64
C TYR A 443 3.21 -9.05 8.72
N LYS A 444 3.83 -9.59 9.77
CA LYS A 444 3.10 -10.20 10.89
C LYS A 444 2.22 -9.17 11.61
N SER A 445 2.72 -7.96 11.80
CA SER A 445 1.96 -6.86 12.42
C SER A 445 0.73 -6.49 11.57
N ALA A 446 0.91 -6.33 10.26
CA ALA A 446 -0.17 -6.02 9.32
C ALA A 446 -1.25 -7.11 9.34
N ASN A 447 -0.87 -8.40 9.28
CA ASN A 447 -1.82 -9.52 9.35
C ASN A 447 -2.56 -9.61 10.70
N THR A 448 -1.87 -9.29 11.80
CA THR A 448 -2.52 -9.25 13.12
C THR A 448 -3.54 -8.11 13.20
N MET A 449 -3.19 -6.92 12.67
CA MET A 449 -4.13 -5.80 12.59
C MET A 449 -5.33 -6.13 11.68
N LEU A 450 -5.09 -6.77 10.54
CA LEU A 450 -6.12 -7.22 9.61
C LEU A 450 -7.11 -8.17 10.30
N ALA A 451 -6.61 -9.20 10.99
CA ALA A 451 -7.44 -10.15 11.73
C ALA A 451 -8.28 -9.47 12.82
N ASN A 452 -7.71 -8.49 13.52
CA ASN A 452 -8.43 -7.69 14.53
C ASN A 452 -9.52 -6.83 13.87
N GLN A 453 -9.24 -6.17 12.74
CA GLN A 453 -10.24 -5.36 12.02
C GLN A 453 -11.38 -6.22 11.46
N ILE A 454 -11.09 -7.41 10.95
CA ILE A 454 -12.10 -8.38 10.51
C ILE A 454 -13.03 -8.76 11.69
N SER A 455 -12.45 -9.01 12.86
CA SER A 455 -13.24 -9.35 14.06
C SER A 455 -14.19 -8.22 14.47
N VAL A 456 -13.69 -6.97 14.49
CA VAL A 456 -14.50 -5.78 14.81
C VAL A 456 -15.56 -5.52 13.74
N LEU A 457 -15.24 -5.71 12.47
CA LEU A 457 -16.20 -5.57 11.37
C LEU A 457 -17.33 -6.60 11.49
N ASN A 458 -17.00 -7.86 11.79
CA ASN A 458 -17.99 -8.92 12.00
C ASN A 458 -18.94 -8.61 13.17
N GLU A 459 -18.43 -8.06 14.29
CA GLU A 459 -19.26 -7.65 15.41
C GLU A 459 -20.20 -6.48 15.01
N THR A 460 -19.70 -5.52 14.25
CA THR A 460 -20.49 -4.40 13.74
C THR A 460 -21.57 -4.88 12.74
N ALA A 461 -21.20 -5.81 11.85
CA ALA A 461 -22.13 -6.43 10.90
C ALA A 461 -23.25 -7.18 11.64
N ASN A 462 -22.91 -8.01 12.64
CA ASN A 462 -23.88 -8.72 13.45
C ASN A 462 -24.84 -7.74 14.20
N SER A 463 -24.30 -6.62 14.68
CA SER A 463 -25.11 -5.59 15.34
C SER A 463 -26.08 -4.91 14.35
N ARG A 464 -25.64 -4.68 13.11
CA ARG A 464 -26.49 -4.15 12.03
C ARG A 464 -27.56 -5.16 11.63
N ASP A 465 -27.19 -6.43 11.48
CA ASP A 465 -28.10 -7.49 11.08
C ASP A 465 -29.14 -7.79 12.16
N ALA A 466 -28.81 -7.62 13.44
CA ALA A 466 -29.78 -7.75 14.54
C ALA A 466 -30.92 -6.72 14.47
N VAL A 467 -30.71 -5.55 13.83
CA VAL A 467 -31.74 -4.52 13.64
C VAL A 467 -32.43 -4.64 12.28
N SER A 468 -31.65 -4.90 11.23
CA SER A 468 -32.10 -4.85 9.83
C SER A 468 -32.34 -6.24 9.21
N GLY A 469 -31.84 -7.29 9.85
CA GLY A 469 -31.91 -8.66 9.35
C GLY A 469 -33.33 -9.24 9.51
N VAL A 470 -33.74 -10.03 8.53
CA VAL A 470 -34.99 -10.81 8.55
C VAL A 470 -34.73 -12.12 9.27
N GLN A 471 -35.36 -12.29 10.47
CA GLN A 471 -35.31 -13.56 11.18
C GLN A 471 -36.37 -14.49 10.60
N LEU A 472 -35.96 -15.58 9.95
CA LEU A 472 -36.83 -16.57 9.29
C LEU A 472 -37.89 -17.14 10.27
N ASP A 473 -37.54 -17.30 11.55
CA ASP A 473 -38.48 -17.81 12.59
C ASP A 473 -39.55 -16.77 12.92
N GLU A 474 -39.21 -15.49 12.98
CA GLU A 474 -40.22 -14.42 13.21
C GLU A 474 -41.13 -14.26 12.01
N GLU A 475 -40.59 -14.24 10.80
CA GLU A 475 -41.38 -14.19 9.56
C GLU A 475 -42.28 -15.43 9.42
N GLY A 476 -41.78 -16.61 9.81
CA GLY A 476 -42.57 -17.85 9.83
C GLY A 476 -43.75 -17.78 10.85
N MET A 477 -43.51 -17.21 12.03
CA MET A 477 -44.57 -16.97 13.03
C MET A 477 -45.58 -15.92 12.57
N ASP A 478 -45.11 -14.84 11.97
CA ASP A 478 -45.95 -13.79 11.41
C ASP A 478 -46.82 -14.32 10.27
N LEU A 479 -46.25 -15.11 9.37
CA LEU A 479 -46.94 -15.74 8.28
C LEU A 479 -48.06 -16.68 8.81
N LEU A 480 -47.79 -17.49 9.83
CA LEU A 480 -48.76 -18.32 10.50
C LEU A 480 -49.87 -17.48 11.20
N HIS A 481 -49.50 -16.40 11.86
CA HIS A 481 -50.44 -15.50 12.49
C HIS A 481 -51.35 -14.78 11.50
N TYR A 482 -50.82 -14.28 10.39
CA TYR A 482 -51.61 -13.66 9.32
C TYR A 482 -52.49 -14.68 8.61
N ASN A 483 -52.05 -15.91 8.38
CA ASN A 483 -52.84 -16.99 7.77
C ASN A 483 -53.99 -17.37 8.71
N GLN A 484 -53.77 -17.52 10.00
CA GLN A 484 -54.82 -17.76 10.97
C GLN A 484 -55.81 -16.60 11.06
N SER A 485 -55.36 -15.36 11.06
CA SER A 485 -56.18 -14.16 11.05
C SER A 485 -57.04 -14.06 9.79
N TYR A 486 -56.47 -14.37 8.60
CA TYR A 486 -57.20 -14.44 7.35
C TYR A 486 -58.26 -15.54 7.39
N SER A 487 -57.92 -16.72 7.89
CA SER A 487 -58.86 -17.85 8.01
C SER A 487 -59.99 -17.53 8.97
N ALA A 488 -59.74 -16.84 10.08
CA ALA A 488 -60.75 -16.38 11.02
C ALA A 488 -61.68 -15.32 10.41
N ALA A 489 -61.11 -14.36 9.66
CA ALA A 489 -61.88 -13.33 8.96
C ALA A 489 -62.74 -13.95 7.83
N ALA A 490 -62.24 -14.93 7.06
CA ALA A 490 -63.00 -15.62 6.08
C ALA A 490 -64.19 -16.40 6.67
N ARG A 491 -63.98 -17.11 7.79
CA ARG A 491 -65.09 -17.79 8.53
C ARG A 491 -66.11 -16.79 9.07
N PHE A 492 -65.65 -15.64 9.58
CA PHE A 492 -66.57 -14.60 10.04
C PHE A 492 -67.42 -14.04 8.90
N LEU A 493 -66.82 -13.78 7.72
CA LEU A 493 -67.57 -13.35 6.53
C LEU A 493 -68.55 -14.39 6.09
N THR A 494 -68.20 -15.68 6.11
CA THR A 494 -69.14 -16.79 5.77
C THR A 494 -70.33 -16.86 6.71
N THR A 495 -70.06 -16.72 8.06
CA THR A 495 -71.16 -16.71 9.04
C THR A 495 -72.03 -15.46 8.94
N LEU A 496 -71.49 -14.34 8.51
CA LEU A 496 -72.21 -13.10 8.27
C LEU A 496 -73.11 -13.20 7.03
N ASP A 497 -72.56 -13.83 5.97
CA ASP A 497 -73.25 -14.11 4.73
C ASP A 497 -74.45 -15.09 4.98
N GLU A 498 -74.19 -16.16 5.74
CA GLU A 498 -75.25 -17.10 6.17
C GLU A 498 -76.35 -16.42 7.02
N ALA A 499 -75.94 -15.49 7.90
CA ALA A 499 -76.89 -14.72 8.74
C ALA A 499 -77.71 -13.75 7.89
N LEU A 500 -77.08 -13.06 6.92
CA LEU A 500 -77.75 -12.18 5.97
C LEU A 500 -78.69 -12.97 5.05
N ASP A 501 -78.27 -14.14 4.54
CA ASP A 501 -79.12 -15.00 3.73
C ASP A 501 -80.41 -15.45 4.49
N LYS A 502 -80.26 -15.83 5.78
CA LYS A 502 -81.41 -16.12 6.65
C LYS A 502 -82.32 -14.91 6.86
N LEU A 503 -81.71 -13.73 6.99
CA LEU A 503 -82.48 -12.49 7.24
C LEU A 503 -83.20 -12.02 5.99
N ILE A 504 -82.57 -12.13 4.81
CA ILE A 504 -83.12 -11.69 3.54
C ILE A 504 -84.14 -12.73 2.97
N ASN A 505 -83.77 -14.03 2.98
CA ASN A 505 -84.54 -15.06 2.36
C ASN A 505 -85.45 -15.82 3.36
N GLY A 506 -85.15 -15.82 4.67
CA GLY A 506 -85.91 -16.53 5.73
C GLY A 506 -86.93 -15.71 6.47
N THR A 507 -86.87 -14.36 6.53
CA THR A 507 -87.82 -13.50 7.25
C THR A 507 -88.90 -12.88 6.32
N GLY A 508 -88.72 -12.99 4.98
CA GLY A 508 -89.62 -12.39 3.98
C GLY A 508 -90.84 -13.21 3.62
N VAL A 509 -91.14 -14.38 4.18
CA VAL A 509 -92.37 -15.16 3.90
C VAL A 509 -93.38 -14.90 4.99
N VAL A 510 -94.01 -13.75 4.91
CA VAL A 510 -95.28 -13.48 5.64
C VAL A 510 -96.40 -13.80 4.71
N GLY A 511 -97.05 -14.90 4.98
CA GLY A 511 -98.28 -15.26 4.20
C GLY A 511 -98.31 -16.63 3.52
N ARG A 512 -98.04 -17.71 4.31
CA ARG A 512 -98.76 -19.02 4.00
C ARG A 512 -99.28 -19.54 5.33
#